data_f19af1371eb49f46e909f62ffe2ffe87
#
_entry.id   f19af1371eb49f46e909f62ffe2ffe87
#
_cell.length_a   1.000
_cell.length_b   1.000
_cell.length_c   1.000
_cell.angle_alpha   90.00
_cell.angle_beta   90.00
_cell.angle_gamma   90.00
#
_symmetry.space_group_name_H-M   'P 1'
#
loop_
_entity.id
_entity.type
_entity.pdbx_description
1 polymer ?
#
loop_
_entity_poly.entity_id
_entity_poly.type
_entity_poly.pdbx_seq_one_letter_code
_entity_poly.pdbx_strand_id
1 'polypeptide(L)'
;YELRTLTVHDHAEGRTFQDRFDHLVLATGARPSLPPIPGTEQEGVYTLRTMEDGERLLKALPQARRAAILGAGYIGLEAAEAFRKRGLQVTLLEAKDRPLPHWDPEVGALLKEELERHGVEVWTGVKVEAFRGMGRVEAVETSEGVVPADLVLLATGIRPNTELAQAMGVALGPTGAIATDERMRTNLEGVYAAGDVAESFHRVLKRPYWLPLGDVANKHGRTAGSVIAGREARFLGVVGTAIFKAFDLAVATTGLSLEGALKEGFWAKKVFIQSRDGAHYYPGSGPLWVELVYEEGTGRLLGGAVVARGHGALRIDVLAALLHREGSVEDLLALDLAYAPPFSPVWDPLLIAAQQAR
;
A
#
# COMPACT_ATOMS: atom_id res chain seq x y z
N TYR A 1 -22.02 1.81 -25.23
CA TYR A 1 -22.69 2.46 -24.08
C TYR A 1 -24.08 3.00 -24.43
N GLU A 2 -24.24 3.65 -25.57
CA GLU A 2 -25.52 4.27 -25.98
C GLU A 2 -26.72 3.30 -25.93
N LEU A 3 -26.47 2.01 -26.20
CA LEU A 3 -27.52 0.97 -26.14
C LEU A 3 -27.67 0.34 -24.75
N ARG A 4 -26.89 0.79 -23.74
CA ARG A 4 -26.79 0.17 -22.39
C ARG A 4 -26.72 -1.37 -22.45
N THR A 5 -25.85 -1.86 -23.30
CA THR A 5 -25.70 -3.29 -23.58
C THR A 5 -24.23 -3.71 -23.37
N LEU A 6 -24.04 -4.85 -22.75
CA LEU A 6 -22.73 -5.53 -22.57
C LEU A 6 -22.67 -6.77 -23.48
N THR A 7 -21.51 -6.99 -24.08
CA THR A 7 -21.21 -8.29 -24.70
C THR A 7 -20.44 -9.13 -23.66
N VAL A 8 -21.03 -10.25 -23.28
CA VAL A 8 -20.47 -11.16 -22.27
C VAL A 8 -19.91 -12.40 -22.94
N HIS A 9 -18.65 -12.73 -22.66
CA HIS A 9 -18.02 -14.00 -23.01
C HIS A 9 -18.03 -14.91 -21.80
N ASP A 10 -18.88 -15.93 -21.82
CA ASP A 10 -18.94 -16.96 -20.80
C ASP A 10 -17.87 -18.02 -21.09
N HIS A 11 -16.79 -17.99 -20.34
CA HIS A 11 -15.68 -18.91 -20.51
C HIS A 11 -16.01 -20.34 -20.06
N ALA A 12 -16.96 -20.53 -19.16
CA ALA A 12 -17.37 -21.85 -18.69
C ALA A 12 -18.20 -22.59 -19.73
N GLU A 13 -19.10 -21.88 -20.41
CA GLU A 13 -20.00 -22.47 -21.43
C GLU A 13 -19.50 -22.20 -22.87
N GLY A 14 -18.44 -21.42 -23.05
CA GLY A 14 -17.86 -21.07 -24.36
C GLY A 14 -18.80 -20.25 -25.24
N ARG A 15 -19.78 -19.57 -24.65
CA ARG A 15 -20.78 -18.78 -25.39
C ARG A 15 -20.59 -17.28 -25.25
N THR A 16 -21.05 -16.54 -26.27
CA THR A 16 -21.09 -15.08 -26.23
C THR A 16 -22.54 -14.64 -26.31
N PHE A 17 -22.96 -13.71 -25.45
CA PHE A 17 -24.30 -13.14 -25.46
C PHE A 17 -24.27 -11.66 -25.12
N GLN A 18 -25.40 -10.99 -25.38
CA GLN A 18 -25.61 -9.59 -24.99
C GLN A 18 -26.51 -9.54 -23.75
N ASP A 19 -26.20 -8.64 -22.83
CA ASP A 19 -27.00 -8.33 -21.66
C ASP A 19 -27.22 -6.83 -21.56
N ARG A 20 -28.32 -6.42 -20.96
CA ARG A 20 -28.72 -5.01 -20.79
C ARG A 20 -28.60 -4.62 -19.34
N PHE A 21 -28.29 -3.34 -19.08
CA PHE A 21 -28.19 -2.80 -17.74
C PHE A 21 -28.89 -1.45 -17.62
N ASP A 22 -29.43 -1.15 -16.45
CA ASP A 22 -29.89 0.20 -16.04
C ASP A 22 -28.74 0.95 -15.37
N HIS A 23 -27.96 0.25 -14.57
CA HIS A 23 -26.75 0.75 -13.91
C HIS A 23 -25.57 -0.20 -14.14
N LEU A 24 -24.39 0.37 -14.39
CA LEU A 24 -23.16 -0.38 -14.58
C LEU A 24 -22.11 0.05 -13.55
N VAL A 25 -21.51 -0.91 -12.86
CA VAL A 25 -20.36 -0.66 -11.97
C VAL A 25 -19.12 -1.26 -12.60
N LEU A 26 -18.13 -0.42 -12.91
CA LEU A 26 -16.80 -0.83 -13.33
C LEU A 26 -15.96 -1.13 -12.08
N ALA A 27 -15.68 -2.41 -11.84
CA ALA A 27 -14.90 -2.90 -10.72
C ALA A 27 -13.78 -3.86 -11.20
N THR A 28 -13.14 -3.48 -12.30
CA THR A 28 -12.14 -4.29 -13.02
C THR A 28 -10.78 -4.38 -12.29
N GLY A 29 -10.65 -3.67 -11.17
CA GLY A 29 -9.48 -3.75 -10.30
C GLY A 29 -8.18 -3.26 -10.93
N ALA A 30 -7.08 -3.88 -10.54
CA ALA A 30 -5.74 -3.54 -11.00
C ALA A 30 -4.93 -4.81 -11.29
N ARG A 31 -3.86 -4.68 -12.06
CA ARG A 31 -2.93 -5.76 -12.39
C ARG A 31 -1.49 -5.39 -12.04
N PRO A 32 -0.60 -6.37 -11.86
CA PRO A 32 0.82 -6.10 -11.65
C PRO A 32 1.42 -5.26 -12.79
N SER A 33 2.28 -4.32 -12.42
CA SER A 33 3.10 -3.57 -13.37
C SER A 33 4.34 -4.40 -13.68
N LEU A 34 4.41 -4.95 -14.89
CA LEU A 34 5.57 -5.73 -15.32
C LEU A 34 6.64 -4.77 -15.87
N PRO A 35 7.83 -4.75 -15.27
CA PRO A 35 8.94 -3.98 -15.82
C PRO A 35 9.41 -4.62 -17.15
N PRO A 36 9.89 -3.82 -18.11
CA PRO A 36 10.43 -4.33 -19.37
C PRO A 36 11.85 -4.89 -19.16
N ILE A 37 11.97 -5.93 -18.36
CA ILE A 37 13.24 -6.61 -18.04
C ILE A 37 13.31 -7.89 -18.89
N PRO A 38 14.40 -8.12 -19.65
CA PRO A 38 14.60 -9.35 -20.38
C PRO A 38 14.50 -10.59 -19.51
N GLY A 39 13.76 -11.60 -19.94
CA GLY A 39 13.56 -12.86 -19.23
C GLY A 39 12.38 -12.84 -18.24
N THR A 40 11.56 -11.78 -18.21
CA THR A 40 10.35 -11.71 -17.36
C THR A 40 9.34 -12.82 -17.69
N GLU A 41 9.38 -13.39 -18.88
CA GLU A 41 8.52 -14.48 -19.36
C GLU A 41 9.02 -15.87 -18.97
N GLN A 42 10.20 -16.00 -18.36
CA GLN A 42 10.77 -17.31 -18.00
C GLN A 42 9.96 -18.00 -16.90
N GLU A 43 9.96 -19.33 -16.91
CA GLU A 43 9.47 -20.12 -15.78
C GLU A 43 10.24 -19.74 -14.50
N GLY A 44 9.53 -19.66 -13.39
CA GLY A 44 10.11 -19.26 -12.11
C GLY A 44 10.01 -17.74 -11.82
N VAL A 45 9.54 -16.96 -12.78
CA VAL A 45 9.21 -15.54 -12.56
C VAL A 45 7.71 -15.40 -12.33
N TYR A 46 7.32 -14.81 -11.19
CA TYR A 46 5.95 -14.74 -10.71
C TYR A 46 5.54 -13.31 -10.35
N THR A 47 4.24 -13.08 -10.38
CA THR A 47 3.55 -11.96 -9.74
C THR A 47 2.65 -12.51 -8.62
N LEU A 48 2.15 -11.63 -7.76
CA LEU A 48 1.19 -12.00 -6.71
C LEU A 48 0.08 -10.96 -6.66
N ARG A 49 -1.08 -11.31 -7.22
CA ARG A 49 -2.26 -10.44 -7.21
C ARG A 49 -3.55 -11.22 -7.04
N THR A 50 -3.69 -12.38 -7.69
CA THR A 50 -4.90 -13.20 -7.68
C THR A 50 -4.69 -14.48 -6.85
N MET A 51 -5.77 -15.21 -6.60
CA MET A 51 -5.68 -16.53 -5.94
C MET A 51 -4.87 -17.51 -6.79
N GLU A 52 -5.04 -17.46 -8.11
CA GLU A 52 -4.31 -18.30 -9.06
C GLU A 52 -2.80 -17.99 -9.04
N ASP A 53 -2.42 -16.71 -8.86
CA ASP A 53 -1.00 -16.34 -8.66
C ASP A 53 -0.47 -16.97 -7.37
N GLY A 54 -1.24 -16.89 -6.28
CA GLY A 54 -0.89 -17.51 -5.01
C GLY A 54 -0.75 -19.02 -5.10
N GLU A 55 -1.67 -19.70 -5.79
CA GLU A 55 -1.59 -21.15 -6.02
C GLU A 55 -0.38 -21.57 -6.86
N ARG A 56 -0.05 -20.79 -7.91
CA ARG A 56 1.15 -21.03 -8.74
C ARG A 56 2.42 -20.87 -7.90
N LEU A 57 2.51 -19.83 -7.09
CA LEU A 57 3.62 -19.63 -6.16
C LEU A 57 3.72 -20.78 -5.14
N LEU A 58 2.62 -21.18 -4.51
CA LEU A 58 2.62 -22.28 -3.54
C LEU A 58 3.08 -23.61 -4.13
N LYS A 59 2.80 -23.87 -5.41
CA LYS A 59 3.28 -25.06 -6.12
C LYS A 59 4.78 -24.99 -6.46
N ALA A 60 5.31 -23.78 -6.68
CA ALA A 60 6.71 -23.56 -7.03
C ALA A 60 7.64 -23.54 -5.81
N LEU A 61 7.17 -23.02 -4.66
CA LEU A 61 7.98 -22.85 -3.46
C LEU A 61 8.72 -24.11 -2.97
N PRO A 62 8.13 -25.32 -2.93
CA PRO A 62 8.82 -26.53 -2.48
C PRO A 62 10.02 -26.92 -3.35
N GLN A 63 10.08 -26.43 -4.59
CA GLN A 63 11.15 -26.74 -5.55
C GLN A 63 12.25 -25.67 -5.55
N ALA A 64 12.03 -24.53 -4.89
CA ALA A 64 12.96 -23.42 -4.82
C ALA A 64 13.75 -23.45 -3.49
N ARG A 65 14.99 -23.00 -3.56
CA ARG A 65 15.85 -22.77 -2.38
C ARG A 65 16.18 -21.30 -2.20
N ARG A 66 16.26 -20.55 -3.30
CA ARG A 66 16.64 -19.13 -3.36
C ARG A 66 15.56 -18.36 -4.06
N ALA A 67 15.07 -17.34 -3.41
CA ALA A 67 14.08 -16.42 -3.97
C ALA A 67 14.64 -15.01 -4.06
N ALA A 68 14.50 -14.38 -5.21
CA ALA A 68 14.71 -12.96 -5.37
C ALA A 68 13.35 -12.24 -5.43
N ILE A 69 13.21 -11.14 -4.71
CA ILE A 69 12.01 -10.31 -4.72
C ILE A 69 12.37 -8.94 -5.25
N LEU A 70 11.70 -8.48 -6.31
CA LEU A 70 11.88 -7.16 -6.88
C LEU A 70 10.84 -6.20 -6.32
N GLY A 71 11.30 -5.17 -5.61
CA GLY A 71 10.48 -4.15 -4.99
C GLY A 71 10.24 -4.38 -3.50
N ALA A 72 10.61 -3.40 -2.69
CA ALA A 72 10.48 -3.38 -1.24
C ALA A 72 9.26 -2.57 -0.77
N GLY A 73 8.15 -2.62 -1.51
CA GLY A 73 6.83 -2.18 -1.08
C GLY A 73 6.12 -3.22 -0.21
N TYR A 74 4.86 -2.98 0.16
CA TYR A 74 4.07 -3.85 1.04
C TYR A 74 4.11 -5.33 0.63
N ILE A 75 3.81 -5.63 -0.64
CA ILE A 75 3.76 -7.02 -1.16
C ILE A 75 5.15 -7.68 -1.06
N GLY A 76 6.22 -6.96 -1.44
CA GLY A 76 7.57 -7.51 -1.40
C GLY A 76 8.04 -7.81 0.03
N LEU A 77 7.71 -6.94 0.98
CA LEU A 77 8.06 -7.10 2.40
C LEU A 77 7.31 -8.27 3.05
N GLU A 78 6.02 -8.40 2.80
CA GLU A 78 5.21 -9.53 3.29
C GLU A 78 5.61 -10.86 2.64
N ALA A 79 5.95 -10.85 1.35
CA ALA A 79 6.45 -12.02 0.65
C ALA A 79 7.82 -12.47 1.18
N ALA A 80 8.70 -11.53 1.53
CA ALA A 80 10.00 -11.85 2.13
C ALA A 80 9.83 -12.65 3.43
N GLU A 81 8.93 -12.23 4.32
CA GLU A 81 8.56 -12.99 5.51
C GLU A 81 8.01 -14.38 5.16
N ALA A 82 7.07 -14.44 4.21
CA ALA A 82 6.42 -15.69 3.82
C ALA A 82 7.39 -16.71 3.24
N PHE A 83 8.36 -16.27 2.44
CA PHE A 83 9.39 -17.12 1.84
C PHE A 83 10.43 -17.57 2.88
N ARG A 84 10.89 -16.65 3.75
CA ARG A 84 11.79 -17.00 4.85
C ARG A 84 11.19 -18.04 5.79
N LYS A 85 9.91 -17.88 6.17
CA LYS A 85 9.19 -18.87 7.00
C LYS A 85 9.09 -20.25 6.36
N ARG A 86 9.21 -20.34 5.04
CA ARG A 86 9.26 -21.59 4.28
C ARG A 86 10.68 -22.11 4.05
N GLY A 87 11.69 -21.45 4.63
CA GLY A 87 13.08 -21.90 4.62
C GLY A 87 13.88 -21.47 3.38
N LEU A 88 13.35 -20.60 2.52
CA LEU A 88 14.11 -20.10 1.37
C LEU A 88 15.19 -19.09 1.83
N GLN A 89 16.28 -19.04 1.13
CA GLN A 89 17.19 -17.89 1.13
C GLN A 89 16.50 -16.80 0.32
N VAL A 90 16.40 -15.59 0.89
CA VAL A 90 15.66 -14.48 0.26
C VAL A 90 16.57 -13.29 0.07
N THR A 91 16.66 -12.80 -1.17
CA THR A 91 17.27 -11.51 -1.51
C THR A 91 16.18 -10.56 -1.96
N LEU A 92 16.05 -9.42 -1.29
CA LEU A 92 15.13 -8.34 -1.62
C LEU A 92 15.90 -7.25 -2.37
N LEU A 93 15.45 -6.94 -3.60
CA LEU A 93 16.07 -5.99 -4.51
C LEU A 93 15.18 -4.75 -4.64
N GLU A 94 15.70 -3.58 -4.27
CA GLU A 94 14.99 -2.31 -4.35
C GLU A 94 15.80 -1.28 -5.14
N ALA A 95 15.16 -0.65 -6.11
CA ALA A 95 15.81 0.35 -6.97
C ALA A 95 16.06 1.68 -6.24
N LYS A 96 15.30 1.96 -5.20
CA LYS A 96 15.50 3.12 -4.34
C LYS A 96 16.49 2.80 -3.21
N ASP A 97 16.88 3.82 -2.47
CA ASP A 97 17.89 3.76 -1.42
C ASP A 97 17.47 3.02 -0.14
N ARG A 98 16.19 2.65 -0.02
CA ARG A 98 15.63 2.04 1.20
C ARG A 98 14.36 1.20 0.94
N PRO A 99 14.06 0.24 1.83
CA PRO A 99 12.72 -0.38 1.88
C PRO A 99 11.65 0.65 2.19
N LEU A 100 10.44 0.42 1.67
CA LEU A 100 9.29 1.32 1.77
C LEU A 100 9.64 2.75 1.32
N PRO A 101 10.09 2.97 0.08
CA PRO A 101 10.73 4.21 -0.36
C PRO A 101 9.79 5.43 -0.40
N HIS A 102 8.50 5.25 -0.15
CA HIS A 102 7.50 6.32 -0.03
C HIS A 102 7.48 6.98 1.36
N TRP A 103 8.20 6.37 2.32
CA TRP A 103 8.32 6.88 3.68
C TRP A 103 9.75 7.32 3.99
N ASP A 104 9.87 8.05 5.09
CA ASP A 104 11.13 8.68 5.47
C ASP A 104 12.22 7.64 5.85
N PRO A 105 13.50 8.02 5.79
CA PRO A 105 14.62 7.09 5.95
C PRO A 105 14.62 6.30 7.25
N GLU A 106 14.11 6.87 8.34
CA GLU A 106 14.08 6.21 9.66
C GLU A 106 13.18 4.96 9.64
N VAL A 107 12.01 5.05 8.98
CA VAL A 107 11.10 3.90 8.83
C VAL A 107 11.74 2.83 7.95
N GLY A 108 12.37 3.24 6.85
CA GLY A 108 13.12 2.33 5.97
C GLY A 108 14.27 1.62 6.67
N ALA A 109 15.00 2.33 7.56
CA ALA A 109 16.10 1.77 8.33
C ALA A 109 15.63 0.69 9.32
N LEU A 110 14.53 0.94 10.05
CA LEU A 110 13.92 -0.04 10.96
C LEU A 110 13.48 -1.30 10.21
N LEU A 111 12.90 -1.13 9.02
CA LEU A 111 12.50 -2.26 8.18
C LEU A 111 13.71 -3.04 7.68
N LYS A 112 14.77 -2.37 7.24
CA LYS A 112 15.99 -3.03 6.77
C LYS A 112 16.62 -3.85 7.88
N GLU A 113 16.78 -3.27 9.08
CA GLU A 113 17.31 -3.97 10.25
C GLU A 113 16.47 -5.22 10.58
N GLU A 114 15.14 -5.12 10.56
CA GLU A 114 14.25 -6.24 10.84
C GLU A 114 14.38 -7.36 9.81
N LEU A 115 14.44 -7.01 8.52
CA LEU A 115 14.62 -7.97 7.42
C LEU A 115 15.95 -8.72 7.55
N GLU A 116 17.05 -7.98 7.76
CA GLU A 116 18.39 -8.55 7.91
C GLU A 116 18.52 -9.42 9.17
N ARG A 117 17.89 -9.04 10.27
CA ARG A 117 17.80 -9.83 11.51
C ARG A 117 17.13 -11.19 11.28
N HIS A 118 16.19 -11.26 10.34
CA HIS A 118 15.52 -12.50 9.94
C HIS A 118 16.20 -13.21 8.75
N GLY A 119 17.40 -12.77 8.36
CA GLY A 119 18.21 -13.42 7.35
C GLY A 119 17.73 -13.14 5.90
N VAL A 120 17.02 -12.03 5.68
CA VAL A 120 16.78 -11.51 4.33
C VAL A 120 17.98 -10.67 3.92
N GLU A 121 18.55 -10.95 2.76
CA GLU A 121 19.58 -10.11 2.16
C GLU A 121 18.91 -8.94 1.46
N VAL A 122 19.22 -7.68 1.84
CA VAL A 122 18.56 -6.47 1.35
C VAL A 122 19.51 -5.64 0.52
N TRP A 123 19.26 -5.55 -0.78
CA TRP A 123 20.02 -4.72 -1.72
C TRP A 123 19.16 -3.52 -2.13
N THR A 124 19.61 -2.33 -1.79
CA THR A 124 18.96 -1.05 -2.11
C THR A 124 19.80 -0.22 -3.07
N GLY A 125 19.17 0.64 -3.86
CA GLY A 125 19.85 1.41 -4.90
C GLY A 125 20.23 0.56 -6.13
N VAL A 126 19.66 -0.64 -6.27
CA VAL A 126 20.07 -1.64 -7.25
C VAL A 126 19.06 -1.74 -8.39
N LYS A 127 19.54 -1.61 -9.62
CA LYS A 127 18.72 -1.80 -10.81
C LYS A 127 18.85 -3.24 -11.30
N VAL A 128 17.72 -3.92 -11.48
CA VAL A 128 17.66 -5.22 -12.13
C VAL A 128 17.72 -5.04 -13.65
N GLU A 129 18.59 -5.78 -14.30
CA GLU A 129 18.89 -5.66 -15.73
C GLU A 129 18.35 -6.82 -16.56
N ALA A 130 18.40 -8.06 -16.03
CA ALA A 130 17.85 -9.22 -16.70
C ALA A 130 17.58 -10.39 -15.73
N PHE A 131 16.67 -11.28 -16.12
CA PHE A 131 16.54 -12.62 -15.55
C PHE A 131 17.26 -13.60 -16.44
N ARG A 132 18.20 -14.36 -15.89
CA ARG A 132 19.05 -15.31 -16.60
C ARG A 132 18.60 -16.74 -16.34
N GLY A 133 18.69 -17.58 -17.37
CA GLY A 133 18.39 -19.01 -17.34
C GLY A 133 18.05 -19.57 -18.72
N MET A 134 17.97 -20.88 -18.83
CA MET A 134 17.61 -21.57 -20.08
C MET A 134 16.15 -22.07 -20.01
N GLY A 135 15.20 -21.13 -20.18
CA GLY A 135 13.74 -21.41 -20.07
C GLY A 135 13.18 -21.30 -18.66
N ARG A 136 14.02 -21.45 -17.63
CA ARG A 136 13.69 -21.23 -16.22
C ARG A 136 14.71 -20.28 -15.60
N VAL A 137 14.26 -19.41 -14.69
CA VAL A 137 15.16 -18.49 -14.00
C VAL A 137 16.17 -19.24 -13.11
N GLU A 138 17.44 -18.84 -13.21
CA GLU A 138 18.57 -19.36 -12.43
C GLU A 138 19.29 -18.23 -11.68
N ALA A 139 19.18 -17.00 -12.18
CA ALA A 139 19.78 -15.81 -11.57
C ALA A 139 19.10 -14.52 -12.01
N VAL A 140 19.28 -13.48 -11.20
CA VAL A 140 18.91 -12.08 -11.47
C VAL A 140 20.20 -11.29 -11.69
N GLU A 141 20.36 -10.70 -12.85
CA GLU A 141 21.45 -9.77 -13.19
C GLU A 141 21.08 -8.37 -12.73
N THR A 142 21.97 -7.72 -12.03
CA THR A 142 21.76 -6.38 -11.49
C THR A 142 22.97 -5.46 -11.74
N SER A 143 22.79 -4.15 -11.54
CA SER A 143 23.88 -3.16 -11.63
C SER A 143 25.05 -3.42 -10.65
N GLU A 144 24.81 -4.19 -9.59
CA GLU A 144 25.78 -4.45 -8.52
C GLU A 144 26.30 -5.90 -8.53
N GLY A 145 25.84 -6.74 -9.48
CA GLY A 145 26.27 -8.14 -9.59
C GLY A 145 25.12 -9.08 -9.90
N VAL A 146 25.38 -10.37 -9.74
CA VAL A 146 24.44 -11.45 -10.07
C VAL A 146 23.94 -12.12 -8.79
N VAL A 147 22.61 -12.17 -8.64
CA VAL A 147 21.93 -12.83 -7.52
C VAL A 147 21.39 -14.17 -8.00
N PRO A 148 21.89 -15.31 -7.49
CA PRO A 148 21.34 -16.62 -7.81
C PRO A 148 19.90 -16.76 -7.29
N ALA A 149 18.97 -17.18 -8.15
CA ALA A 149 17.56 -17.32 -7.78
C ALA A 149 16.88 -18.44 -8.57
N ASP A 150 16.17 -19.30 -7.84
CA ASP A 150 15.36 -20.39 -8.42
C ASP A 150 13.90 -19.95 -8.60
N LEU A 151 13.54 -18.82 -7.97
CA LEU A 151 12.23 -18.17 -7.99
C LEU A 151 12.41 -16.67 -7.90
N VAL A 152 11.66 -15.95 -8.71
CA VAL A 152 11.59 -14.47 -8.69
C VAL A 152 10.16 -14.02 -8.47
N LEU A 153 9.95 -13.10 -7.52
CA LEU A 153 8.67 -12.41 -7.34
C LEU A 153 8.79 -10.96 -7.79
N LEU A 154 7.95 -10.56 -8.73
CA LEU A 154 7.83 -9.18 -9.17
C LEU A 154 6.81 -8.44 -8.30
N ALA A 155 7.29 -7.59 -7.40
CA ALA A 155 6.49 -6.73 -6.51
C ALA A 155 6.69 -5.24 -6.86
N THR A 156 6.78 -4.93 -8.16
CA THR A 156 7.16 -3.63 -8.73
C THR A 156 5.98 -2.66 -8.91
N GLY A 157 4.91 -2.87 -8.16
CA GLY A 157 3.70 -2.06 -8.18
C GLY A 157 2.59 -2.63 -9.06
N ILE A 158 1.51 -1.89 -9.16
CA ILE A 158 0.30 -2.27 -9.89
C ILE A 158 -0.18 -1.09 -10.75
N ARG A 159 -1.10 -1.36 -11.68
CA ARG A 159 -1.77 -0.37 -12.52
C ARG A 159 -3.27 -0.69 -12.68
N PRO A 160 -4.17 0.30 -12.76
CA PRO A 160 -5.59 0.06 -12.88
C PRO A 160 -5.96 -0.56 -14.24
N ASN A 161 -7.00 -1.41 -14.25
CA ASN A 161 -7.53 -2.04 -15.47
C ASN A 161 -8.59 -1.15 -16.10
N THR A 162 -8.18 -0.18 -16.91
CA THR A 162 -9.05 0.88 -17.45
C THR A 162 -9.46 0.69 -18.91
N GLU A 163 -9.04 -0.38 -19.57
CA GLU A 163 -9.24 -0.61 -21.00
C GLU A 163 -10.72 -0.61 -21.38
N LEU A 164 -11.56 -1.30 -20.58
CA LEU A 164 -13.00 -1.32 -20.80
C LEU A 164 -13.62 0.07 -20.61
N ALA A 165 -13.22 0.79 -19.57
CA ALA A 165 -13.67 2.14 -19.29
C ALA A 165 -13.33 3.09 -20.45
N GLN A 166 -12.11 3.04 -20.97
CA GLN A 166 -11.65 3.85 -22.10
C GLN A 166 -12.46 3.54 -23.37
N ALA A 167 -12.67 2.25 -23.66
CA ALA A 167 -13.48 1.83 -24.83
C ALA A 167 -14.93 2.32 -24.76
N MET A 168 -15.45 2.57 -23.56
CA MET A 168 -16.78 3.12 -23.32
C MET A 168 -16.83 4.65 -23.35
N GLY A 169 -15.69 5.35 -23.37
CA GLY A 169 -15.63 6.80 -23.23
C GLY A 169 -15.73 7.30 -21.77
N VAL A 170 -15.46 6.42 -20.81
CA VAL A 170 -15.36 6.81 -19.39
C VAL A 170 -14.06 7.59 -19.17
N ALA A 171 -14.16 8.75 -18.50
CA ALA A 171 -13.03 9.61 -18.24
C ALA A 171 -12.07 9.00 -17.21
N LEU A 172 -10.78 9.08 -17.51
CA LEU A 172 -9.73 8.81 -16.54
C LEU A 172 -9.30 10.12 -15.88
N GLY A 173 -8.91 10.03 -14.62
CA GLY A 173 -8.34 11.14 -13.90
C GLY A 173 -6.81 11.26 -14.05
N PRO A 174 -6.20 12.23 -13.38
CA PRO A 174 -4.77 12.50 -13.51
C PRO A 174 -3.87 11.37 -13.02
N THR A 175 -4.39 10.40 -12.26
CA THR A 175 -3.64 9.23 -11.79
C THR A 175 -3.66 8.08 -12.79
N GLY A 176 -4.45 8.18 -13.86
CA GLY A 176 -4.68 7.12 -14.83
C GLY A 176 -5.77 6.10 -14.42
N ALA A 177 -6.35 6.22 -13.22
CA ALA A 177 -7.52 5.47 -12.80
C ALA A 177 -8.83 6.16 -13.24
N ILE A 178 -9.96 5.49 -13.09
CA ILE A 178 -11.26 6.07 -13.48
C ILE A 178 -11.60 7.24 -12.55
N ALA A 179 -11.89 8.40 -13.13
CA ALA A 179 -12.35 9.57 -12.39
C ALA A 179 -13.77 9.34 -11.87
N THR A 180 -13.98 9.59 -10.57
CA THR A 180 -15.30 9.48 -9.93
C THR A 180 -15.58 10.70 -9.04
N ASP A 181 -16.89 11.00 -8.88
CA ASP A 181 -17.33 11.92 -7.84
C ASP A 181 -17.42 11.21 -6.45
N GLU A 182 -17.81 11.94 -5.43
CA GLU A 182 -18.00 11.41 -4.06
C GLU A 182 -19.10 10.33 -3.94
N ARG A 183 -19.93 10.16 -4.98
CA ARG A 183 -20.98 9.14 -5.11
C ARG A 183 -20.55 7.97 -5.99
N MET A 184 -19.26 7.90 -6.34
CA MET A 184 -18.68 6.89 -7.25
C MET A 184 -19.25 6.92 -8.68
N ARG A 185 -19.82 8.05 -9.11
CA ARG A 185 -20.32 8.25 -10.47
C ARG A 185 -19.16 8.62 -11.39
N THR A 186 -19.20 8.11 -12.60
CA THR A 186 -18.33 8.54 -13.70
C THR A 186 -18.94 9.72 -14.47
N ASN A 187 -18.28 10.14 -15.55
CA ASN A 187 -18.84 11.11 -16.51
C ASN A 187 -20.02 10.59 -17.31
N LEU A 188 -20.29 9.28 -17.31
CA LEU A 188 -21.41 8.67 -18.04
C LEU A 188 -22.57 8.39 -17.08
N GLU A 189 -23.79 8.80 -17.48
CA GLU A 189 -24.98 8.60 -16.68
C GLU A 189 -25.30 7.11 -16.47
N GLY A 190 -25.51 6.72 -15.20
CA GLY A 190 -25.78 5.33 -14.82
C GLY A 190 -24.55 4.44 -14.78
N VAL A 191 -23.34 5.02 -15.01
CA VAL A 191 -22.06 4.29 -14.92
C VAL A 191 -21.28 4.76 -13.70
N TYR A 192 -20.85 3.80 -12.89
CA TYR A 192 -20.10 3.97 -11.66
C TYR A 192 -18.75 3.24 -11.76
N ALA A 193 -17.79 3.63 -10.93
CA ALA A 193 -16.57 2.85 -10.76
C ALA A 193 -16.24 2.67 -9.28
N ALA A 194 -15.66 1.51 -8.92
CA ALA A 194 -15.34 1.17 -7.54
C ALA A 194 -14.11 0.28 -7.43
N GLY A 195 -13.41 0.39 -6.32
CA GLY A 195 -12.22 -0.39 -6.02
C GLY A 195 -10.96 0.12 -6.71
N ASP A 196 -10.00 -0.77 -6.92
CA ASP A 196 -8.65 -0.41 -7.35
C ASP A 196 -8.58 0.19 -8.77
N VAL A 197 -9.67 0.19 -9.52
CA VAL A 197 -9.77 0.84 -10.83
C VAL A 197 -10.11 2.33 -10.73
N ALA A 198 -10.65 2.79 -9.60
CA ALA A 198 -11.18 4.14 -9.41
C ALA A 198 -10.25 5.04 -8.59
N GLU A 199 -10.29 6.34 -8.88
CA GLU A 199 -9.64 7.37 -8.06
C GLU A 199 -10.40 7.62 -6.75
N SER A 200 -9.68 8.13 -5.77
CA SER A 200 -10.20 8.72 -4.53
C SER A 200 -9.82 10.19 -4.46
N PHE A 201 -10.47 10.95 -3.57
CA PHE A 201 -10.03 12.28 -3.21
C PHE A 201 -9.09 12.21 -1.99
N HIS A 202 -7.85 12.73 -2.11
CA HIS A 202 -6.93 12.77 -0.98
C HIS A 202 -7.18 14.01 -0.13
N ARG A 203 -7.55 13.81 1.14
CA ARG A 203 -8.01 14.89 2.01
C ARG A 203 -6.90 15.86 2.45
N VAL A 204 -5.67 15.39 2.57
CA VAL A 204 -4.52 16.26 2.87
C VAL A 204 -4.09 17.03 1.62
N LEU A 205 -3.95 16.35 0.47
CA LEU A 205 -3.51 16.94 -0.80
C LEU A 205 -4.61 17.76 -1.50
N LYS A 206 -5.88 17.58 -1.12
CA LYS A 206 -7.05 18.24 -1.76
C LYS A 206 -7.15 18.03 -3.28
N ARG A 207 -6.79 16.83 -3.74
CA ARG A 207 -6.81 16.46 -5.15
C ARG A 207 -7.10 14.98 -5.38
N PRO A 208 -7.43 14.56 -6.61
CA PRO A 208 -7.53 13.14 -6.95
C PRO A 208 -6.25 12.38 -6.60
N TYR A 209 -6.43 11.16 -6.13
CA TYR A 209 -5.36 10.27 -5.69
C TYR A 209 -5.76 8.82 -5.94
N TRP A 210 -4.81 7.99 -6.30
CA TRP A 210 -5.04 6.58 -6.49
C TRP A 210 -4.47 5.77 -5.32
N LEU A 211 -5.35 5.13 -4.57
CA LEU A 211 -5.01 4.34 -3.39
C LEU A 211 -5.68 2.96 -3.47
N PRO A 212 -5.05 1.98 -4.13
CA PRO A 212 -5.61 0.65 -4.36
C PRO A 212 -5.45 -0.23 -3.12
N LEU A 213 -6.29 0.00 -2.12
CA LEU A 213 -6.35 -0.76 -0.86
C LEU A 213 -7.74 -1.39 -0.68
N GLY A 214 -7.77 -2.57 -0.04
CA GLY A 214 -8.99 -3.36 0.11
C GLY A 214 -10.10 -2.68 0.92
N ASP A 215 -9.75 -1.91 1.95
CA ASP A 215 -10.72 -1.13 2.74
C ASP A 215 -11.31 0.03 1.94
N VAL A 216 -10.51 0.69 1.09
CA VAL A 216 -10.95 1.73 0.16
C VAL A 216 -11.89 1.12 -0.89
N ALA A 217 -11.49 -0.01 -1.49
CA ALA A 217 -12.30 -0.73 -2.45
C ALA A 217 -13.67 -1.14 -1.88
N ASN A 218 -13.71 -1.61 -0.63
CA ASN A 218 -14.94 -1.94 0.08
C ASN A 218 -15.84 -0.71 0.26
N LYS A 219 -15.28 0.42 0.70
CA LYS A 219 -16.02 1.68 0.88
C LYS A 219 -16.57 2.20 -0.46
N HIS A 220 -15.78 2.14 -1.55
CA HIS A 220 -16.22 2.50 -2.89
C HIS A 220 -17.44 1.66 -3.32
N GLY A 221 -17.33 0.32 -3.21
CA GLY A 221 -18.42 -0.59 -3.59
C GLY A 221 -19.71 -0.36 -2.78
N ARG A 222 -19.58 -0.16 -1.46
CA ARG A 222 -20.72 0.16 -0.59
C ARG A 222 -21.37 1.49 -0.95
N THR A 223 -20.58 2.51 -1.28
CA THR A 223 -21.08 3.82 -1.69
C THR A 223 -21.81 3.71 -3.00
N ALA A 224 -21.19 3.10 -4.03
CA ALA A 224 -21.83 2.91 -5.34
C ALA A 224 -23.15 2.13 -5.23
N GLY A 225 -23.15 1.00 -4.53
CA GLY A 225 -24.34 0.18 -4.33
C GLY A 225 -25.46 0.90 -3.57
N SER A 226 -25.12 1.71 -2.56
CA SER A 226 -26.09 2.52 -1.82
C SER A 226 -26.72 3.59 -2.70
N VAL A 227 -25.90 4.29 -3.51
CA VAL A 227 -26.38 5.32 -4.45
C VAL A 227 -27.29 4.72 -5.51
N ILE A 228 -26.92 3.58 -6.11
CA ILE A 228 -27.73 2.84 -7.08
C ILE A 228 -29.08 2.42 -6.47
N ALA A 229 -29.08 2.03 -5.21
CA ALA A 229 -30.31 1.69 -4.46
C ALA A 229 -31.14 2.91 -4.03
N GLY A 230 -30.81 4.11 -4.50
CA GLY A 230 -31.54 5.35 -4.19
C GLY A 230 -31.29 5.91 -2.78
N ARG A 231 -30.27 5.39 -2.06
CA ARG A 231 -29.89 5.89 -0.74
C ARG A 231 -28.88 7.02 -0.87
N GLU A 232 -28.90 7.95 0.07
CA GLU A 232 -27.87 8.96 0.15
C GLU A 232 -26.60 8.35 0.75
N ALA A 233 -25.50 8.36 -0.03
CA ALA A 233 -24.21 7.88 0.38
C ALA A 233 -23.10 8.67 -0.32
N ARG A 234 -22.00 8.93 0.40
CA ARG A 234 -20.84 9.66 -0.10
C ARG A 234 -19.56 9.04 0.42
N PHE A 235 -18.57 8.91 -0.42
CA PHE A 235 -17.20 8.59 -0.05
C PHE A 235 -16.38 9.89 0.04
N LEU A 236 -16.05 10.31 1.24
CA LEU A 236 -15.42 11.62 1.49
C LEU A 236 -13.91 11.64 1.19
N GLY A 237 -13.38 10.56 0.65
CA GLY A 237 -11.96 10.45 0.31
C GLY A 237 -11.13 9.74 1.36
N VAL A 238 -9.81 9.79 1.15
CA VAL A 238 -8.78 9.06 1.91
C VAL A 238 -7.75 10.01 2.50
N VAL A 239 -7.04 9.55 3.51
CA VAL A 239 -5.82 10.17 4.02
C VAL A 239 -4.58 9.30 3.77
N GLY A 240 -4.72 8.17 3.08
CA GLY A 240 -3.61 7.29 2.73
C GLY A 240 -3.17 6.38 3.88
N THR A 241 -4.09 5.94 4.74
CA THR A 241 -3.76 5.07 5.87
C THR A 241 -3.53 3.64 5.39
N ALA A 242 -2.40 3.05 5.80
CA ALA A 242 -2.04 1.67 5.54
C ALA A 242 -1.33 1.06 6.75
N ILE A 243 -1.46 -0.25 6.92
CA ILE A 243 -0.71 -1.02 7.92
C ILE A 243 -0.33 -2.35 7.32
N PHE A 244 0.89 -2.80 7.58
CA PHE A 244 1.38 -4.12 7.21
C PHE A 244 2.33 -4.66 8.27
N LYS A 245 2.66 -5.93 8.14
CA LYS A 245 3.59 -6.61 9.03
C LYS A 245 4.76 -7.17 8.24
N ALA A 246 5.98 -6.91 8.73
CA ALA A 246 7.20 -7.55 8.27
C ALA A 246 7.88 -8.21 9.47
N PHE A 247 7.86 -9.53 9.54
CA PHE A 247 8.33 -10.35 10.66
C PHE A 247 7.71 -9.91 12.00
N ASP A 248 8.49 -9.30 12.89
CA ASP A 248 7.99 -8.88 14.20
C ASP A 248 7.54 -7.42 14.22
N LEU A 249 7.84 -6.65 13.17
CA LEU A 249 7.42 -5.26 13.07
C LEU A 249 6.07 -5.11 12.37
N ALA A 250 5.16 -4.40 13.00
CA ALA A 250 4.02 -3.77 12.36
C ALA A 250 4.40 -2.33 12.00
N VAL A 251 4.20 -1.97 10.74
CA VAL A 251 4.45 -0.62 10.22
C VAL A 251 3.14 -0.05 9.74
N ALA A 252 2.73 1.05 10.32
CA ALA A 252 1.51 1.76 9.97
C ALA A 252 1.82 3.19 9.58
N THR A 253 1.17 3.68 8.54
CA THR A 253 1.42 4.99 7.94
C THR A 253 0.12 5.68 7.59
N THR A 254 0.10 7.01 7.59
CA THR A 254 -1.05 7.80 7.16
C THR A 254 -0.62 9.20 6.70
N GLY A 255 -1.32 9.78 5.74
CA GLY A 255 -0.99 11.09 5.18
C GLY A 255 0.29 11.05 4.32
N LEU A 256 1.16 11.99 4.55
CA LEU A 256 2.38 12.23 3.79
C LEU A 256 3.62 11.99 4.66
N SER A 257 4.68 11.42 4.08
CA SER A 257 6.03 11.51 4.62
C SER A 257 6.55 12.95 4.54
N LEU A 258 7.61 13.29 5.25
CA LEU A 258 8.23 14.61 5.12
C LEU A 258 8.66 14.89 3.67
N GLU A 259 9.36 13.92 3.05
CA GLU A 259 9.79 14.04 1.66
C GLU A 259 8.58 14.24 0.72
N GLY A 260 7.49 13.48 0.93
CA GLY A 260 6.25 13.62 0.18
C GLY A 260 5.60 15.01 0.37
N ALA A 261 5.55 15.50 1.60
CA ALA A 261 4.98 16.81 1.90
C ALA A 261 5.78 17.95 1.28
N LEU A 262 7.11 17.91 1.37
CA LEU A 262 8.00 18.89 0.75
C LEU A 262 7.88 18.91 -0.78
N LYS A 263 7.78 17.74 -1.40
CA LYS A 263 7.58 17.58 -2.85
C LYS A 263 6.26 18.19 -3.33
N GLU A 264 5.21 18.12 -2.49
CA GLU A 264 3.90 18.73 -2.76
C GLU A 264 3.86 20.23 -2.40
N GLY A 265 4.98 20.81 -1.97
CA GLY A 265 5.11 22.25 -1.71
C GLY A 265 4.66 22.70 -0.32
N PHE A 266 4.40 21.78 0.61
CA PHE A 266 4.13 22.14 2.01
C PHE A 266 5.41 22.62 2.70
N TRP A 267 5.29 23.61 3.54
CA TRP A 267 6.36 24.00 4.47
C TRP A 267 6.32 23.05 5.68
N ALA A 268 6.84 21.84 5.47
CA ALA A 268 6.68 20.73 6.40
C ALA A 268 7.91 20.51 7.28
N LYS A 269 7.65 20.08 8.50
CA LYS A 269 8.63 19.53 9.47
C LYS A 269 8.19 18.17 9.94
N LYS A 270 9.11 17.44 10.56
CA LYS A 270 8.79 16.19 11.24
C LYS A 270 9.45 16.09 12.60
N VAL A 271 8.85 15.26 13.43
CA VAL A 271 9.42 14.73 14.66
C VAL A 271 9.47 13.21 14.51
N PHE A 272 10.58 12.60 14.93
CA PHE A 272 10.73 11.16 15.02
C PHE A 272 11.19 10.81 16.43
N ILE A 273 10.42 9.99 17.14
CA ILE A 273 10.72 9.57 18.51
C ILE A 273 10.77 8.06 18.62
N GLN A 274 11.53 7.58 19.60
CA GLN A 274 11.42 6.22 20.11
C GLN A 274 10.78 6.25 21.50
N SER A 275 9.83 5.36 21.72
CA SER A 275 9.12 5.16 22.98
C SER A 275 8.83 3.68 23.19
N ARG A 276 7.79 3.36 23.93
CA ARG A 276 7.33 1.99 24.17
C ARG A 276 5.82 1.89 23.98
N ASP A 277 5.34 0.71 23.66
CA ASP A 277 3.90 0.43 23.48
C ASP A 277 3.13 0.27 24.79
N GLY A 278 3.84 0.03 25.90
CA GLY A 278 3.30 -0.07 27.28
C GLY A 278 4.23 0.58 28.29
N ALA A 279 3.87 0.56 29.57
CA ALA A 279 4.71 1.08 30.63
C ALA A 279 6.05 0.32 30.70
N HIS A 280 7.16 1.02 30.94
CA HIS A 280 8.52 0.45 30.86
C HIS A 280 8.75 -0.73 31.81
N TYR A 281 8.07 -0.74 32.94
CA TYR A 281 8.14 -1.81 33.97
C TYR A 281 7.17 -2.97 33.71
N TYR A 282 6.27 -2.84 32.70
CA TYR A 282 5.27 -3.87 32.41
C TYR A 282 5.88 -4.97 31.52
N PRO A 283 5.73 -6.26 31.92
CA PRO A 283 6.27 -7.37 31.12
C PRO A 283 5.68 -7.40 29.71
N GLY A 284 6.56 -7.58 28.72
CA GLY A 284 6.16 -7.64 27.30
C GLY A 284 6.07 -6.27 26.60
N SER A 285 6.23 -5.15 27.34
CA SER A 285 6.34 -3.84 26.71
C SER A 285 7.56 -3.79 25.76
N GLY A 286 7.32 -3.44 24.50
CA GLY A 286 8.30 -3.37 23.43
C GLY A 286 8.58 -1.94 22.93
N PRO A 287 9.62 -1.78 22.09
CA PRO A 287 9.91 -0.50 21.48
C PRO A 287 8.80 -0.12 20.48
N LEU A 288 8.55 1.17 20.41
CA LEU A 288 7.62 1.80 19.48
C LEU A 288 8.23 3.11 19.00
N TRP A 289 8.10 3.38 17.71
CA TRP A 289 8.57 4.61 17.08
C TRP A 289 7.37 5.34 16.50
N VAL A 290 7.39 6.67 16.63
CA VAL A 290 6.37 7.57 16.07
C VAL A 290 7.06 8.60 15.22
N GLU A 291 6.58 8.78 14.00
CA GLU A 291 6.87 9.92 13.16
C GLU A 291 5.62 10.78 13.03
N LEU A 292 5.75 12.07 13.26
CA LEU A 292 4.73 13.08 12.96
C LEU A 292 5.26 14.03 11.91
N VAL A 293 4.48 14.24 10.84
CA VAL A 293 4.75 15.26 9.83
C VAL A 293 3.68 16.32 9.92
N TYR A 294 4.10 17.57 10.01
CA TYR A 294 3.23 18.73 10.23
C TYR A 294 3.71 19.95 9.46
N GLU A 295 2.80 20.87 9.19
CA GLU A 295 3.08 22.14 8.52
C GLU A 295 3.63 23.15 9.53
N GLU A 296 4.80 23.71 9.23
CA GLU A 296 5.42 24.72 10.07
C GLU A 296 4.58 25.98 10.11
N GLY A 297 4.47 26.63 11.27
CA GLY A 297 3.69 27.84 11.49
C GLY A 297 2.22 27.62 11.81
N THR A 298 1.54 26.65 11.16
CA THR A 298 0.13 26.31 11.45
C THR A 298 -0.02 25.16 12.42
N GLY A 299 0.99 24.28 12.50
CA GLY A 299 0.92 23.04 13.26
C GLY A 299 -0.04 22.00 12.67
N ARG A 300 -0.63 22.23 11.48
CA ARG A 300 -1.54 21.29 10.84
C ARG A 300 -0.85 19.95 10.58
N LEU A 301 -1.46 18.85 10.98
CA LEU A 301 -0.95 17.52 10.68
C LEU A 301 -1.02 17.23 9.19
N LEU A 302 0.05 16.70 8.62
CA LEU A 302 0.16 16.30 7.23
C LEU A 302 0.29 14.79 7.08
N GLY A 303 0.85 14.10 8.08
CA GLY A 303 1.01 12.66 8.06
C GLY A 303 1.76 12.12 9.27
N GLY A 304 2.10 10.85 9.22
CA GLY A 304 2.92 10.20 10.22
C GLY A 304 3.00 8.69 10.03
N ALA A 305 3.90 8.10 10.79
CA ALA A 305 4.10 6.66 10.86
C ALA A 305 4.17 6.19 12.31
N VAL A 306 3.71 4.98 12.56
CA VAL A 306 3.91 4.26 13.82
C VAL A 306 4.50 2.90 13.50
N VAL A 307 5.68 2.62 14.04
CA VAL A 307 6.36 1.33 13.90
C VAL A 307 6.41 0.69 15.28
N ALA A 308 5.97 -0.55 15.41
CA ALA A 308 5.93 -1.24 16.69
C ALA A 308 6.00 -2.76 16.53
N ARG A 309 6.33 -3.45 17.62
CA ARG A 309 6.11 -4.89 17.73
C ARG A 309 4.68 -5.12 18.25
N GLY A 310 3.89 -5.93 17.54
CA GLY A 310 2.50 -6.21 17.92
C GLY A 310 1.51 -5.07 17.63
N HIS A 311 0.55 -4.86 18.53
CA HIS A 311 -0.60 -3.97 18.27
C HIS A 311 -0.32 -2.47 18.46
N GLY A 312 0.86 -2.08 18.91
CA GLY A 312 1.23 -0.67 19.14
C GLY A 312 1.06 0.22 17.91
N ALA A 313 1.24 -0.33 16.70
CA ALA A 313 1.11 0.38 15.44
C ALA A 313 -0.33 0.86 15.13
N LEU A 314 -1.37 0.28 15.75
CA LEU A 314 -2.76 0.73 15.56
C LEU A 314 -3.02 2.16 16.09
N ARG A 315 -2.09 2.75 16.83
CA ARG A 315 -2.12 4.18 17.17
C ARG A 315 -2.21 5.09 15.94
N ILE A 316 -1.84 4.59 14.76
CA ILE A 316 -1.98 5.31 13.50
C ILE A 316 -3.42 5.78 13.24
N ASP A 317 -4.42 5.06 13.73
CA ASP A 317 -5.82 5.41 13.54
C ASP A 317 -6.20 6.73 14.21
N VAL A 318 -5.51 7.12 15.30
CA VAL A 318 -5.68 8.44 15.93
C VAL A 318 -5.21 9.54 14.97
N LEU A 319 -4.05 9.36 14.34
CA LEU A 319 -3.53 10.31 13.36
C LEU A 319 -4.43 10.36 12.12
N ALA A 320 -4.90 9.21 11.63
CA ALA A 320 -5.83 9.14 10.51
C ALA A 320 -7.14 9.89 10.80
N ALA A 321 -7.68 9.74 12.00
CA ALA A 321 -8.89 10.47 12.42
C ALA A 321 -8.66 11.98 12.46
N LEU A 322 -7.53 12.44 12.99
CA LEU A 322 -7.17 13.86 13.00
C LEU A 322 -6.95 14.41 11.59
N LEU A 323 -6.25 13.69 10.71
CA LEU A 323 -6.06 14.09 9.30
C LEU A 323 -7.40 14.22 8.56
N HIS A 324 -8.36 13.34 8.83
CA HIS A 324 -9.71 13.46 8.30
C HIS A 324 -10.43 14.73 8.76
N ARG A 325 -10.08 15.26 9.92
CA ARG A 325 -10.65 16.48 10.51
C ARG A 325 -9.78 17.72 10.30
N GLU A 326 -8.68 17.58 9.55
CA GLU A 326 -7.69 18.66 9.34
C GLU A 326 -7.08 19.16 10.66
N GLY A 327 -6.91 18.21 11.60
CA GLY A 327 -6.39 18.49 12.94
C GLY A 327 -4.93 18.90 12.95
N SER A 328 -4.53 19.49 14.07
CA SER A 328 -3.20 20.02 14.33
C SER A 328 -2.43 19.21 15.38
N VAL A 329 -1.16 19.54 15.56
CA VAL A 329 -0.32 19.06 16.66
C VAL A 329 -0.96 19.41 18.02
N GLU A 330 -1.56 20.60 18.16
CA GLU A 330 -2.25 21.02 19.39
C GLU A 330 -3.50 20.18 19.65
N ASP A 331 -4.28 19.87 18.59
CA ASP A 331 -5.43 18.96 18.72
C ASP A 331 -4.99 17.58 19.20
N LEU A 332 -3.88 17.03 18.62
CA LEU A 332 -3.33 15.77 19.05
C LEU A 332 -2.90 15.79 20.52
N LEU A 333 -2.20 16.85 20.95
CA LEU A 333 -1.70 16.99 22.31
C LEU A 333 -2.84 17.12 23.34
N ALA A 334 -3.99 17.64 22.93
CA ALA A 334 -5.17 17.82 23.78
C ALA A 334 -6.03 16.55 23.92
N LEU A 335 -5.72 15.45 23.22
CA LEU A 335 -6.54 14.25 23.27
C LEU A 335 -6.45 13.56 24.63
N ASP A 336 -7.60 13.09 25.11
CA ASP A 336 -7.71 12.15 26.22
C ASP A 336 -7.58 10.72 25.67
N LEU A 337 -6.35 10.20 25.69
CA LEU A 337 -6.03 8.86 25.20
C LEU A 337 -6.07 7.83 26.32
N ALA A 338 -6.51 6.61 25.99
CA ALA A 338 -6.63 5.52 26.93
C ALA A 338 -5.26 5.12 27.52
N TYR A 339 -5.22 5.00 28.84
CA TYR A 339 -4.04 4.57 29.59
C TYR A 339 -4.33 3.40 30.51
N ALA A 340 -3.46 2.41 30.40
CA ALA A 340 -3.17 1.44 31.48
C ALA A 340 -1.78 0.83 31.21
N PRO A 341 -1.03 0.36 32.23
CA PRO A 341 0.35 -0.11 32.06
C PRO A 341 0.59 -1.13 30.93
N PRO A 342 -0.33 -2.09 30.67
CA PRO A 342 -0.17 -3.04 29.55
C PRO A 342 -0.28 -2.43 28.15
N PHE A 343 -0.90 -1.26 28.01
CA PHE A 343 -1.34 -0.72 26.71
C PHE A 343 -0.67 0.59 26.33
N SER A 344 -0.18 1.36 27.31
CA SER A 344 0.47 2.64 27.08
C SER A 344 1.33 3.04 28.28
N PRO A 345 2.45 3.78 28.09
CA PRO A 345 3.00 4.61 29.16
C PRO A 345 1.98 5.70 29.55
N VAL A 346 2.18 6.35 30.70
CA VAL A 346 1.28 7.44 31.20
C VAL A 346 1.12 8.55 30.14
N TRP A 347 2.20 8.93 29.50
CA TRP A 347 2.18 9.77 28.31
C TRP A 347 2.24 8.87 27.08
N ASP A 348 1.15 8.84 26.32
CA ASP A 348 1.12 8.06 25.09
C ASP A 348 2.21 8.55 24.11
N PRO A 349 2.86 7.66 23.36
CA PRO A 349 3.88 8.02 22.39
C PRO A 349 3.46 9.10 21.39
N LEU A 350 2.18 9.14 21.02
CA LEU A 350 1.64 10.20 20.14
C LEU A 350 1.69 11.57 20.81
N LEU A 351 1.36 11.63 22.11
CA LEU A 351 1.42 12.88 22.88
C LEU A 351 2.87 13.33 23.08
N ILE A 352 3.81 12.40 23.29
CA ILE A 352 5.25 12.71 23.38
C ILE A 352 5.73 13.32 22.05
N ALA A 353 5.37 12.70 20.92
CA ALA A 353 5.72 13.23 19.61
C ALA A 353 5.11 14.61 19.35
N ALA A 354 3.84 14.81 19.70
CA ALA A 354 3.18 16.10 19.58
C ALA A 354 3.84 17.18 20.45
N GLN A 355 4.29 16.84 21.66
CA GLN A 355 4.99 17.78 22.53
C GLN A 355 6.34 18.23 21.93
N GLN A 356 7.04 17.35 21.23
CA GLN A 356 8.31 17.68 20.56
C GLN A 356 8.12 18.45 19.24
N ALA A 357 6.95 18.40 18.65
CA ALA A 357 6.59 19.13 17.44
C ALA A 357 6.20 20.61 17.69
N ARG A 358 6.15 21.03 18.94
CA ARG A 358 5.74 22.37 19.43
C ARG A 358 6.77 23.47 19.27
#